data_c8d9458eb7ee4661b46bd3b952b5fdf8
#
_entry.id   c8d9458eb7ee4661b46bd3b952b5fdf8
#
_cell.length_a   1.000
_cell.length_b   1.000
_cell.length_c   1.000
_cell.angle_alpha   90.00
_cell.angle_beta   90.00
_cell.angle_gamma   90.00
#
_symmetry.space_group_name_H-M   'P 1'
#
loop_
_entity.id
_entity.type
_entity.pdbx_description
1 polymer ?
#
loop_
_entity_poly.entity_id
_entity_poly.type
_entity_poly.pdbx_seq_one_letter_code
_entity_poly.pdbx_strand_id
1 'polypeptide(L)'
;MTQTAVATPPALEVGAQAQQDVPLTPSPTTAPKPYAPSRASQFHFEAGGPVSDANLKNYFVEMTCAIDGKEVGTMSFELWGDDAPGTARNFLRYCDEGFYDGLTFHRILRDFMLQGGDPKGTGQGDGPHGQIQAEFSDAPERAHQYGVLSMARGQSPNSASSQFFLICDDQPSVWNLDNQYASFGRMTSGAAILEILANTPTRSNGREKADPLKRVTMTSVVVKEGVAPQKGETMARVMPELPAGELEQVTVQHILISFKDAIPGPTRSKEEAKQLADTVFARVQAGENFDALLREYTDDNMRPGDTRPGTYLILNHGRRDIASDRLMFDLNKQIQDYQKELQAEMQAQKMTMEAARAAFSVKRDELAGKIPETMATQRDRLVPAFGDVGFSLQVGEVGLAPHQEKSSPFGWHIIKRLN
;
A
#
# COMPACT_ATOMS: atom_id res chain seq x y z
N MET A 1 -7.41 -28.29 -27.07
CA MET A 1 -7.32 -28.16 -25.62
C MET A 1 -6.35 -26.99 -25.36
N THR A 2 -6.86 -25.80 -25.41
CA THR A 2 -6.07 -24.56 -25.31
C THR A 2 -6.25 -24.00 -23.91
N GLN A 3 -5.17 -23.98 -23.15
CA GLN A 3 -5.10 -23.30 -21.86
C GLN A 3 -5.23 -21.78 -22.10
N THR A 4 -6.30 -21.21 -21.59
CA THR A 4 -6.41 -19.76 -21.44
C THR A 4 -5.69 -19.37 -20.15
N ALA A 5 -4.45 -18.94 -20.27
CA ALA A 5 -3.72 -18.28 -19.20
C ALA A 5 -4.39 -16.93 -18.93
N VAL A 6 -4.79 -16.72 -17.68
CA VAL A 6 -5.17 -15.40 -17.19
C VAL A 6 -3.90 -14.55 -17.24
N ALA A 7 -3.88 -13.58 -18.13
CA ALA A 7 -2.75 -12.66 -18.29
C ALA A 7 -2.61 -11.80 -17.03
N THR A 8 -1.45 -11.91 -16.39
CA THR A 8 -0.95 -10.93 -15.44
C THR A 8 -0.72 -9.62 -16.22
N PRO A 9 -1.20 -8.47 -15.77
CA PRO A 9 -0.92 -7.21 -16.45
C PRO A 9 0.58 -6.94 -16.44
N PRO A 10 1.16 -6.44 -17.54
CA PRO A 10 2.57 -6.12 -17.61
C PRO A 10 2.91 -4.99 -16.65
N ALA A 11 4.06 -5.11 -15.98
CA ALA A 11 4.66 -4.05 -15.20
C ALA A 11 4.93 -2.85 -16.12
N LEU A 12 4.29 -1.73 -15.82
CA LEU A 12 4.55 -0.46 -16.50
C LEU A 12 5.91 0.08 -16.05
N GLU A 13 6.87 0.13 -16.97
CA GLU A 13 8.07 0.95 -16.82
C GLU A 13 7.65 2.43 -16.77
N VAL A 14 7.79 3.03 -15.59
CA VAL A 14 7.64 4.48 -15.41
C VAL A 14 8.85 5.14 -16.09
N GLY A 15 8.57 5.94 -17.11
CA GLY A 15 9.56 6.71 -17.86
C GLY A 15 10.46 7.55 -16.96
N ALA A 16 11.75 7.26 -17.02
CA ALA A 16 12.80 8.00 -16.33
C ALA A 16 12.92 9.41 -16.92
N GLN A 17 12.52 10.42 -16.16
CA GLN A 17 13.07 11.76 -16.34
C GLN A 17 14.53 11.74 -15.88
N ALA A 18 15.46 12.07 -16.77
CA ALA A 18 16.88 12.17 -16.49
C ALA A 18 17.14 13.23 -15.41
N GLN A 19 17.35 12.78 -14.17
CA GLN A 19 17.98 13.59 -13.13
C GLN A 19 19.49 13.48 -13.32
N GLN A 20 20.14 14.64 -13.44
CA GLN A 20 21.60 14.77 -13.56
C GLN A 20 22.27 14.07 -12.36
N ASP A 21 23.20 13.17 -12.68
CA ASP A 21 24.06 12.51 -11.69
C ASP A 21 24.95 13.56 -10.99
N VAL A 22 24.59 13.89 -9.76
CA VAL A 22 25.51 14.62 -8.84
C VAL A 22 26.43 13.58 -8.24
N PRO A 23 27.77 13.74 -8.32
CA PRO A 23 28.70 12.81 -7.70
C PRO A 23 28.52 12.82 -6.17
N LEU A 24 28.14 11.68 -5.61
CA LEU A 24 27.91 11.51 -4.19
C LEU A 24 29.21 11.12 -3.49
N THR A 25 29.64 11.94 -2.56
CA THR A 25 30.61 11.51 -1.54
C THR A 25 29.96 10.39 -0.69
N PRO A 26 30.64 9.26 -0.47
CA PRO A 26 30.10 8.21 0.39
C PRO A 26 29.95 8.76 1.81
N SER A 27 28.77 8.52 2.41
CA SER A 27 28.59 8.81 3.84
C SER A 27 29.69 8.13 4.65
N PRO A 28 30.34 8.80 5.60
CA PRO A 28 31.42 8.23 6.37
C PRO A 28 30.92 7.01 7.13
N THR A 29 31.40 5.83 6.75
CA THR A 29 31.21 4.57 7.48
C THR A 29 32.01 4.67 8.75
N THR A 30 31.44 5.24 9.79
CA THR A 30 32.05 5.13 11.13
C THR A 30 31.94 3.67 11.57
N ALA A 31 33.03 3.05 11.92
CA ALA A 31 33.06 1.70 12.51
C ALA A 31 32.03 1.65 13.67
N PRO A 32 31.30 0.54 13.81
CA PRO A 32 30.30 0.41 14.87
C PRO A 32 31.01 0.56 16.23
N LYS A 33 30.59 1.55 17.01
CA LYS A 33 31.03 1.68 18.41
C LYS A 33 30.55 0.44 19.17
N PRO A 34 31.33 -0.11 20.10
CA PRO A 34 30.85 -1.10 21.03
C PRO A 34 29.58 -0.57 21.70
N TYR A 35 28.55 -1.41 21.80
CA TYR A 35 27.32 -1.02 22.50
C TYR A 35 27.67 -0.62 23.94
N ALA A 36 27.26 0.57 24.29
CA ALA A 36 27.16 1.03 25.66
C ALA A 36 25.79 1.78 25.76
N PRO A 37 24.98 1.52 26.79
CA PRO A 37 23.78 2.29 27.04
C PRO A 37 24.10 3.79 26.98
N SER A 38 23.32 4.57 26.25
CA SER A 38 23.49 6.03 26.18
C SER A 38 23.05 6.71 27.48
N ARG A 39 22.23 5.99 28.27
CA ARG A 39 21.73 6.40 29.58
C ARG A 39 21.52 5.19 30.50
N ALA A 40 21.46 5.44 31.81
CA ALA A 40 21.06 4.41 32.78
C ALA A 40 19.58 4.08 32.59
N SER A 41 19.24 2.79 32.66
CA SER A 41 17.85 2.32 32.67
C SER A 41 17.10 2.92 33.86
N GLN A 42 15.90 3.45 33.57
CA GLN A 42 15.02 4.05 34.57
C GLN A 42 13.98 3.04 35.09
N PHE A 43 13.42 2.22 34.17
CA PHE A 43 12.28 1.37 34.47
C PHE A 43 12.64 -0.11 34.59
N HIS A 44 13.79 -0.54 34.08
CA HIS A 44 14.28 -1.91 34.20
C HIS A 44 13.35 -2.96 33.61
N PHE A 45 13.22 -2.93 32.24
CA PHE A 45 12.33 -3.83 31.49
C PHE A 45 12.93 -5.24 31.23
N GLU A 46 14.02 -5.62 31.86
CA GLU A 46 14.57 -6.97 31.72
C GLU A 46 13.58 -8.05 32.22
N ALA A 47 13.67 -9.25 31.68
CA ALA A 47 12.83 -10.37 32.10
C ALA A 47 13.06 -10.68 33.59
N GLY A 48 11.97 -10.74 34.35
CA GLY A 48 12.03 -10.90 35.83
C GLY A 48 12.33 -9.61 36.58
N GLY A 49 12.44 -8.47 35.88
CA GLY A 49 12.55 -7.14 36.47
C GLY A 49 11.27 -6.64 37.13
N PRO A 50 11.26 -5.39 37.63
CA PRO A 50 10.15 -4.84 38.40
C PRO A 50 8.87 -4.61 37.60
N VAL A 51 8.97 -4.46 36.27
CA VAL A 51 7.82 -4.25 35.40
C VAL A 51 7.27 -5.60 34.92
N SER A 52 6.08 -5.99 35.39
CA SER A 52 5.41 -7.19 34.90
C SER A 52 4.83 -7.00 33.51
N ASP A 53 4.54 -8.12 32.78
CA ASP A 53 3.92 -8.06 31.44
C ASP A 53 2.58 -7.33 31.47
N ALA A 54 1.76 -7.54 32.49
CA ALA A 54 0.47 -6.86 32.65
C ALA A 54 0.56 -5.33 32.77
N ASN A 55 1.73 -4.81 33.11
CA ASN A 55 1.98 -3.37 33.26
C ASN A 55 2.63 -2.73 32.04
N LEU A 56 3.07 -3.48 31.03
CA LEU A 56 3.74 -2.94 29.85
C LEU A 56 2.88 -1.91 29.11
N LYS A 57 1.57 -2.10 29.07
CA LYS A 57 0.61 -1.16 28.48
C LYS A 57 0.53 0.21 29.17
N ASN A 58 1.09 0.34 30.38
CA ASN A 58 1.14 1.60 31.12
C ASN A 58 2.33 2.48 30.68
N TYR A 59 3.09 2.03 29.69
CA TYR A 59 4.23 2.76 29.16
C TYR A 59 4.02 3.05 27.69
N PHE A 60 4.48 4.23 27.27
CA PHE A 60 4.50 4.65 25.88
C PHE A 60 5.87 5.19 25.50
N VAL A 61 6.12 5.39 24.22
CA VAL A 61 7.41 5.85 23.72
C VAL A 61 7.24 7.15 22.94
N GLU A 62 8.12 8.12 23.20
CA GLU A 62 8.31 9.32 22.40
C GLU A 62 9.59 9.19 21.60
N MET A 63 9.50 9.32 20.28
CA MET A 63 10.61 9.23 19.33
C MET A 63 10.78 10.56 18.62
N THR A 64 11.85 11.27 18.91
CA THR A 64 12.24 12.51 18.23
C THR A 64 13.17 12.18 17.07
N CYS A 65 12.90 12.75 15.90
CA CYS A 65 13.62 12.47 14.66
C CYS A 65 14.23 13.73 14.06
N ALA A 66 15.33 13.53 13.32
CA ALA A 66 16.01 14.59 12.56
C ALA A 66 16.41 14.10 11.16
N ILE A 67 16.48 15.02 10.21
CA ILE A 67 17.02 14.82 8.86
C ILE A 67 18.27 15.69 8.72
N ASP A 68 19.43 15.07 8.43
CA ASP A 68 20.74 15.75 8.35
C ASP A 68 21.06 16.61 9.60
N GLY A 69 20.67 16.10 10.78
CA GLY A 69 20.86 16.78 12.06
C GLY A 69 19.85 17.90 12.38
N LYS A 70 18.95 18.23 11.46
CA LYS A 70 17.84 19.17 11.73
C LYS A 70 16.64 18.39 12.26
N GLU A 71 16.23 18.71 13.49
CA GLU A 71 15.05 18.12 14.09
C GLU A 71 13.79 18.41 13.26
N VAL A 72 12.95 17.36 13.07
CA VAL A 72 11.67 17.46 12.36
C VAL A 72 10.49 17.28 13.30
N GLY A 73 10.67 16.70 14.48
CA GLY A 73 9.67 16.61 15.52
C GLY A 73 9.63 15.25 16.21
N THR A 74 8.59 15.07 17.04
CA THR A 74 8.40 13.89 17.91
C THR A 74 7.13 13.15 17.54
N MET A 75 7.21 11.83 17.43
CA MET A 75 6.08 10.89 17.31
C MET A 75 5.88 10.19 18.66
N SER A 76 4.63 9.93 19.03
CA SER A 76 4.30 9.15 20.24
C SER A 76 3.67 7.83 19.86
N PHE A 77 4.00 6.76 20.60
CA PHE A 77 3.56 5.40 20.31
C PHE A 77 3.02 4.73 21.57
N GLU A 78 1.80 4.19 21.50
CA GLU A 78 1.33 3.20 22.46
C GLU A 78 1.86 1.81 22.10
N LEU A 79 2.05 0.96 23.10
CA LEU A 79 2.51 -0.40 22.91
C LEU A 79 1.46 -1.42 23.33
N TRP A 80 1.35 -2.51 22.59
CA TRP A 80 0.39 -3.59 22.81
C TRP A 80 0.97 -4.66 23.74
N GLY A 81 1.28 -4.25 24.96
CA GLY A 81 1.92 -5.11 25.96
C GLY A 81 1.06 -6.30 26.41
N ASP A 82 -0.26 -6.23 26.26
CA ASP A 82 -1.16 -7.35 26.55
C ASP A 82 -1.14 -8.42 25.44
N ASP A 83 -0.87 -8.01 24.17
CA ASP A 83 -0.96 -8.89 23.01
C ASP A 83 0.41 -9.39 22.51
N ALA A 84 1.45 -8.59 22.72
CA ALA A 84 2.83 -8.90 22.32
C ALA A 84 3.81 -8.55 23.47
N PRO A 85 3.69 -9.17 24.63
CA PRO A 85 4.45 -8.78 25.82
C PRO A 85 5.97 -8.92 25.66
N GLY A 86 6.44 -9.99 25.04
CA GLY A 86 7.87 -10.21 24.79
C GLY A 86 8.46 -9.16 23.86
N THR A 87 7.74 -8.83 22.80
CA THR A 87 8.14 -7.84 21.80
C THR A 87 8.10 -6.42 22.38
N ALA A 88 7.01 -6.06 23.06
CA ALA A 88 6.86 -4.76 23.70
C ALA A 88 7.94 -4.54 24.78
N ARG A 89 8.18 -5.55 25.61
CA ARG A 89 9.25 -5.53 26.63
C ARG A 89 10.64 -5.32 26.00
N ASN A 90 10.95 -6.06 24.96
CA ASN A 90 12.22 -5.95 24.24
C ASN A 90 12.43 -4.52 23.68
N PHE A 91 11.40 -3.95 23.05
CA PHE A 91 11.47 -2.60 22.51
C PHE A 91 11.61 -1.55 23.61
N LEU A 92 10.79 -1.63 24.67
CA LEU A 92 10.87 -0.74 25.84
C LEU A 92 12.24 -0.78 26.51
N ARG A 93 12.84 -1.99 26.65
CA ARG A 93 14.19 -2.14 27.20
C ARG A 93 15.22 -1.38 26.40
N TYR A 94 15.23 -1.54 25.07
CA TYR A 94 16.14 -0.79 24.20
C TYR A 94 15.90 0.73 24.27
N CYS A 95 14.65 1.16 24.38
CA CYS A 95 14.33 2.59 24.54
C CYS A 95 14.83 3.12 25.87
N ASP A 96 14.63 2.39 26.97
CA ASP A 96 14.99 2.80 28.32
C ASP A 96 16.52 2.89 28.51
N GLU A 97 17.28 2.00 27.88
CA GLU A 97 18.73 2.01 27.84
C GLU A 97 19.31 3.07 26.86
N GLY A 98 18.46 3.74 26.07
CA GLY A 98 18.87 4.71 25.05
C GLY A 98 19.58 4.08 23.85
N PHE A 99 19.33 2.80 23.59
CA PHE A 99 19.96 2.08 22.49
C PHE A 99 19.66 2.69 21.12
N TYR A 100 18.42 3.17 20.92
CA TYR A 100 18.00 3.75 19.66
C TYR A 100 18.48 5.19 19.44
N ASP A 101 18.99 5.87 20.47
CA ASP A 101 19.44 7.25 20.36
C ASP A 101 20.61 7.37 19.36
N GLY A 102 20.43 8.16 18.33
CA GLY A 102 21.41 8.38 17.25
C GLY A 102 21.39 7.30 16.15
N LEU A 103 20.60 6.23 16.27
CA LEU A 103 20.42 5.26 15.19
C LEU A 103 19.59 5.84 14.05
N THR A 104 19.72 5.25 12.87
CA THR A 104 19.09 5.72 11.64
C THR A 104 17.96 4.82 11.17
N PHE A 105 17.03 5.42 10.44
CA PHE A 105 16.19 4.68 9.50
C PHE A 105 17.04 4.45 8.24
N HIS A 106 17.61 3.27 8.13
CA HIS A 106 18.54 2.90 7.05
C HIS A 106 17.86 2.44 5.77
N ARG A 107 16.55 2.15 5.85
CA ARG A 107 15.71 1.73 4.72
C ARG A 107 14.38 2.46 4.78
N ILE A 108 14.06 3.21 3.71
CA ILE A 108 12.84 4.00 3.59
C ILE A 108 12.16 3.66 2.27
N LEU A 109 10.94 3.15 2.35
CA LEU A 109 10.05 2.94 1.23
C LEU A 109 8.77 3.71 1.50
N ARG A 110 8.60 4.83 0.79
CA ARG A 110 7.50 5.79 1.01
C ARG A 110 6.12 5.14 1.05
N ASP A 111 5.89 4.18 0.14
CA ASP A 111 4.60 3.51 0.01
C ASP A 111 4.58 2.17 0.78
N PHE A 112 5.40 2.01 1.82
CA PHE A 112 5.47 0.78 2.59
C PHE A 112 5.86 1.06 4.05
N MET A 113 7.15 1.29 4.35
CA MET A 113 7.62 1.44 5.74
C MET A 113 8.98 2.16 5.84
N LEU A 114 9.31 2.61 7.06
CA LEU A 114 10.63 3.04 7.49
C LEU A 114 11.22 1.98 8.41
N GLN A 115 12.38 1.41 8.08
CA GLN A 115 13.07 0.41 8.91
C GLN A 115 14.32 1.01 9.58
N GLY A 116 14.41 0.80 10.88
CA GLY A 116 15.51 1.28 11.72
C GLY A 116 15.89 0.29 12.83
N GLY A 117 16.64 0.76 13.84
CA GLY A 117 17.03 -0.03 14.99
C GLY A 117 18.22 -0.96 14.77
N ASP A 118 18.93 -0.85 13.64
CA ASP A 118 20.18 -1.51 13.38
C ASP A 118 21.35 -0.65 13.89
N PRO A 119 22.16 -1.12 14.85
CA PRO A 119 23.32 -0.37 15.36
C PRO A 119 24.40 -0.15 14.30
N LYS A 120 24.42 -0.96 13.23
CA LYS A 120 25.37 -0.82 12.11
C LYS A 120 24.79 0.05 10.97
N GLY A 121 23.47 0.27 10.93
CA GLY A 121 22.81 1.00 9.84
C GLY A 121 22.87 0.31 8.48
N THR A 122 23.06 -1.01 8.45
CA THR A 122 23.23 -1.83 7.23
C THR A 122 22.05 -2.76 6.94
N GLY A 123 21.13 -2.86 7.87
CA GLY A 123 20.03 -3.85 7.88
C GLY A 123 20.44 -5.23 8.36
N GLN A 124 21.72 -5.42 8.82
CA GLN A 124 22.27 -6.73 9.22
C GLN A 124 22.85 -6.74 10.64
N GLY A 125 22.58 -5.73 11.43
CA GLY A 125 23.01 -5.66 12.82
C GLY A 125 21.91 -6.09 13.77
N ASP A 126 22.27 -6.86 14.80
CA ASP A 126 21.40 -7.22 15.91
C ASP A 126 21.74 -6.39 17.14
N GLY A 127 20.75 -6.21 18.00
CA GLY A 127 20.96 -5.61 19.31
C GLY A 127 21.62 -6.58 20.31
N PRO A 128 22.18 -6.05 21.40
CA PRO A 128 22.99 -6.84 22.35
C PRO A 128 22.16 -7.83 23.20
N HIS A 129 20.83 -7.70 23.27
CA HIS A 129 19.99 -8.58 24.10
C HIS A 129 19.56 -9.86 23.39
N GLY A 130 20.03 -10.08 22.16
CA GLY A 130 19.76 -11.29 21.39
C GLY A 130 18.41 -11.26 20.69
N GLN A 131 17.96 -12.44 20.29
CA GLN A 131 16.73 -12.64 19.52
C GLN A 131 15.56 -12.94 20.44
N ILE A 132 14.35 -12.59 19.98
CA ILE A 132 13.09 -12.82 20.69
C ILE A 132 12.20 -13.79 19.95
N GLN A 133 11.26 -14.41 20.67
CA GLN A 133 10.21 -15.25 20.08
C GLN A 133 9.22 -14.41 19.29
N ALA A 134 8.70 -14.98 18.20
CA ALA A 134 7.67 -14.35 17.40
C ALA A 134 6.32 -14.33 18.13
N GLU A 135 5.66 -13.17 18.10
CA GLU A 135 4.31 -12.96 18.61
C GLU A 135 3.43 -12.46 17.45
N PHE A 136 3.27 -13.32 16.42
CA PHE A 136 2.44 -13.00 15.27
C PHE A 136 0.96 -13.02 15.64
N SER A 137 0.18 -12.20 14.95
CA SER A 137 -1.26 -12.14 15.15
C SER A 137 -1.98 -11.86 13.83
N ASP A 138 -3.16 -12.43 13.68
CA ASP A 138 -4.13 -12.14 12.62
C ASP A 138 -5.34 -11.36 13.16
N ALA A 139 -5.28 -10.94 14.43
CA ALA A 139 -6.31 -10.12 15.05
C ALA A 139 -6.42 -8.76 14.33
N PRO A 140 -7.63 -8.32 13.95
CA PRO A 140 -7.82 -7.09 13.19
C PRO A 140 -7.25 -5.83 13.87
N GLU A 141 -7.27 -5.77 15.19
CA GLU A 141 -6.71 -4.68 15.99
C GLU A 141 -5.19 -4.59 15.94
N ARG A 142 -4.53 -5.68 15.54
CA ARG A 142 -3.08 -5.79 15.34
C ARG A 142 -2.65 -5.79 13.88
N ALA A 143 -3.59 -5.58 12.95
CA ALA A 143 -3.31 -5.53 11.53
C ALA A 143 -2.27 -4.45 11.21
N HIS A 144 -1.37 -4.76 10.29
CA HIS A 144 -0.42 -3.78 9.76
C HIS A 144 -1.17 -2.72 8.97
N GLN A 145 -1.06 -1.48 9.41
CA GLN A 145 -1.66 -0.30 8.80
C GLN A 145 -0.82 0.92 9.15
N TYR A 146 -1.14 2.09 8.58
CA TYR A 146 -0.41 3.32 8.81
C TYR A 146 -0.17 3.59 10.30
N GLY A 147 1.10 3.86 10.65
CA GLY A 147 1.51 4.17 12.02
C GLY A 147 1.80 2.96 12.91
N VAL A 148 1.61 1.72 12.43
CA VAL A 148 1.91 0.51 13.23
C VAL A 148 3.42 0.25 13.29
N LEU A 149 3.89 -0.08 14.50
CA LEU A 149 5.23 -0.59 14.77
C LEU A 149 5.25 -2.11 14.68
N SER A 150 6.22 -2.67 13.96
CA SER A 150 6.41 -4.11 13.81
C SER A 150 7.89 -4.48 13.81
N MET A 151 8.23 -5.70 14.29
CA MET A 151 9.61 -6.16 14.36
C MET A 151 10.11 -6.66 13.02
N ALA A 152 11.26 -6.14 12.58
CA ALA A 152 12.00 -6.73 11.48
C ALA A 152 12.65 -8.05 11.91
N ARG A 153 12.72 -9.00 10.97
CA ARG A 153 13.31 -10.32 11.21
C ARG A 153 14.00 -10.89 9.97
N GLY A 154 14.83 -11.88 10.17
CA GLY A 154 15.39 -12.73 9.11
C GLY A 154 14.40 -13.80 8.66
N GLN A 155 14.92 -14.90 8.10
CA GLN A 155 14.08 -16.01 7.63
C GLN A 155 13.40 -16.77 8.77
N SER A 156 14.09 -16.98 9.89
CA SER A 156 13.50 -17.63 11.06
C SER A 156 12.44 -16.73 11.70
N PRO A 157 11.27 -17.25 12.07
CA PRO A 157 10.28 -16.50 12.82
C PRO A 157 10.81 -15.85 14.09
N ASN A 158 11.70 -16.54 14.81
CA ASN A 158 12.28 -16.13 16.10
C ASN A 158 13.63 -15.40 15.92
N SER A 159 13.85 -14.69 14.82
CA SER A 159 15.10 -13.97 14.55
C SER A 159 15.01 -12.46 14.73
N ALA A 160 13.90 -11.96 15.25
CA ALA A 160 13.75 -10.55 15.58
C ALA A 160 14.67 -10.19 16.77
N SER A 161 15.27 -8.99 16.75
CA SER A 161 16.16 -8.49 17.80
C SER A 161 15.84 -7.03 18.12
N SER A 162 16.66 -6.09 17.62
CA SER A 162 16.46 -4.65 17.84
C SER A 162 15.84 -3.92 16.65
N GLN A 163 15.93 -4.49 15.44
CA GLN A 163 15.39 -3.82 14.26
C GLN A 163 13.88 -3.87 14.23
N PHE A 164 13.29 -2.72 13.91
CA PHE A 164 11.85 -2.57 13.76
C PHE A 164 11.54 -1.75 12.51
N PHE A 165 10.27 -1.74 12.10
CA PHE A 165 9.79 -0.87 11.07
C PHE A 165 8.49 -0.20 11.48
N LEU A 166 8.30 1.01 10.95
CA LEU A 166 7.13 1.84 11.13
C LEU A 166 6.40 1.93 9.79
N ILE A 167 5.15 1.50 9.76
CA ILE A 167 4.33 1.49 8.55
C ILE A 167 3.94 2.92 8.17
N CYS A 168 4.13 3.28 6.91
CA CYS A 168 3.82 4.62 6.40
C CYS A 168 2.80 4.63 5.23
N ASP A 169 2.17 3.50 4.94
CA ASP A 169 1.08 3.43 3.98
C ASP A 169 0.12 2.27 4.31
N ASP A 170 -1.08 2.32 3.75
CA ASP A 170 -2.08 1.26 3.80
C ASP A 170 -2.27 0.67 2.41
N GLN A 171 -1.70 -0.52 2.16
CA GLN A 171 -1.74 -1.17 0.86
C GLN A 171 -1.51 -2.69 0.95
N PRO A 172 -1.79 -3.46 -0.12
CA PRO A 172 -1.66 -4.92 -0.10
C PRO A 172 -0.30 -5.45 0.36
N SER A 173 0.80 -4.76 0.05
CA SER A 173 2.14 -5.18 0.50
C SER A 173 2.32 -5.07 2.02
N VAL A 174 1.62 -4.12 2.67
CA VAL A 174 1.57 -3.95 4.12
C VAL A 174 0.70 -5.03 4.75
N TRP A 175 -0.49 -5.26 4.22
CA TRP A 175 -1.43 -6.25 4.76
C TRP A 175 -0.94 -7.69 4.65
N ASN A 176 -0.04 -8.00 3.71
CA ASN A 176 0.65 -9.29 3.64
C ASN A 176 1.59 -9.56 4.82
N LEU A 177 1.88 -8.56 5.65
CA LEU A 177 2.72 -8.73 6.85
C LEU A 177 1.94 -9.35 8.02
N ASP A 178 0.60 -9.30 7.99
CA ASP A 178 -0.26 -9.86 9.02
C ASP A 178 0.02 -11.36 9.20
N ASN A 179 0.10 -11.78 10.45
CA ASN A 179 0.47 -13.14 10.85
C ASN A 179 1.85 -13.63 10.35
N GLN A 180 2.72 -12.72 9.89
CA GLN A 180 4.09 -13.04 9.47
C GLN A 180 5.15 -12.19 10.19
N TYR A 181 4.75 -11.02 10.69
CA TYR A 181 5.59 -10.12 11.47
C TYR A 181 4.88 -9.75 12.76
N ALA A 182 5.65 -9.54 13.83
CA ALA A 182 5.09 -9.18 15.14
C ALA A 182 4.82 -7.67 15.21
N SER A 183 3.58 -7.27 14.96
CA SER A 183 3.10 -5.92 15.26
C SER A 183 2.93 -5.79 16.78
N PHE A 184 3.43 -4.68 17.38
CA PHE A 184 3.53 -4.56 18.83
C PHE A 184 3.15 -3.18 19.39
N GLY A 185 2.72 -2.26 18.54
CA GLY A 185 2.28 -0.93 18.93
C GLY A 185 1.88 -0.08 17.75
N ARG A 186 1.37 1.10 18.03
CA ARG A 186 0.98 2.06 16.99
C ARG A 186 1.24 3.51 17.42
N MET A 187 1.42 4.35 16.43
CA MET A 187 1.53 5.78 16.60
C MET A 187 0.21 6.40 17.08
N THR A 188 0.29 7.30 18.05
CA THR A 188 -0.85 8.04 18.61
C THR A 188 -0.79 9.54 18.34
N SER A 189 0.40 10.03 17.94
CA SER A 189 0.59 11.40 17.46
C SER A 189 1.82 11.50 16.58
N GLY A 190 1.88 12.51 15.70
CA GLY A 190 3.02 12.81 14.84
C GLY A 190 2.89 12.32 13.40
N ALA A 191 1.67 12.17 12.87
CA ALA A 191 1.43 11.77 11.48
C ALA A 191 2.19 12.65 10.47
N ALA A 192 2.22 13.97 10.68
CA ALA A 192 2.98 14.90 9.85
C ALA A 192 4.50 14.63 9.88
N ILE A 193 5.03 14.19 11.01
CA ILE A 193 6.45 13.82 11.14
C ILE A 193 6.74 12.55 10.35
N LEU A 194 5.89 11.52 10.49
CA LEU A 194 6.01 10.29 9.71
C LEU A 194 6.01 10.57 8.20
N GLU A 195 5.11 11.45 7.73
CA GLU A 195 5.04 11.84 6.32
C GLU A 195 6.33 12.55 5.85
N ILE A 196 6.90 13.46 6.66
CA ILE A 196 8.17 14.12 6.35
C ILE A 196 9.30 13.08 6.22
N LEU A 197 9.39 12.13 7.13
CA LEU A 197 10.42 11.09 7.10
C LEU A 197 10.23 10.16 5.89
N ALA A 198 9.01 9.71 5.61
CA ALA A 198 8.68 8.83 4.49
C ALA A 198 8.95 9.47 3.13
N ASN A 199 8.84 10.80 3.02
CA ASN A 199 9.13 11.57 1.81
C ASN A 199 10.64 11.88 1.63
N THR A 200 11.52 11.38 2.50
CA THR A 200 12.96 11.54 2.30
C THR A 200 13.38 10.90 0.97
N PRO A 201 14.06 11.63 0.06
CA PRO A 201 14.51 11.07 -1.20
C PRO A 201 15.42 9.85 -1.00
N THR A 202 15.22 8.81 -1.82
CA THR A 202 15.97 7.56 -1.77
C THR A 202 16.64 7.22 -3.09
N ARG A 203 17.70 6.43 -3.05
CA ARG A 203 18.40 5.85 -4.21
C ARG A 203 18.24 4.33 -4.25
N SER A 204 18.52 3.75 -5.41
CA SER A 204 18.59 2.29 -5.55
C SER A 204 19.84 1.72 -4.91
N ASN A 205 19.69 0.62 -4.17
CA ASN A 205 20.78 -0.18 -3.63
C ASN A 205 21.04 -1.46 -4.46
N GLY A 206 20.48 -1.53 -5.68
CA GLY A 206 20.58 -2.68 -6.57
C GLY A 206 19.49 -3.74 -6.37
N ARG A 207 18.67 -3.63 -5.31
CA ARG A 207 17.51 -4.49 -5.05
C ARG A 207 16.20 -3.69 -5.09
N GLU A 208 16.21 -2.50 -4.50
CA GLU A 208 15.06 -1.61 -4.37
C GLU A 208 15.54 -0.15 -4.26
N LYS A 209 14.63 0.80 -4.43
CA LYS A 209 14.93 2.23 -4.24
C LYS A 209 14.59 2.63 -2.80
N ALA A 210 15.48 2.32 -1.86
CA ALA A 210 15.19 2.42 -0.42
C ALA A 210 16.28 3.06 0.44
N ASP A 211 17.50 3.27 -0.10
CA ASP A 211 18.57 3.91 0.66
C ASP A 211 18.33 5.42 0.74
N PRO A 212 18.12 6.02 1.92
CA PRO A 212 17.87 7.44 2.03
C PRO A 212 19.11 8.28 1.60
N LEU A 213 18.86 9.31 0.80
CA LEU A 213 19.90 10.26 0.38
C LEU A 213 20.29 11.25 1.47
N LYS A 214 19.47 11.36 2.51
CA LYS A 214 19.69 12.18 3.69
C LYS A 214 19.72 11.29 4.92
N ARG A 215 20.52 11.66 5.92
CA ARG A 215 20.59 10.90 7.16
C ARG A 215 19.33 11.14 8.00
N VAL A 216 18.46 10.15 8.07
CA VAL A 216 17.27 10.16 8.92
C VAL A 216 17.60 9.47 10.24
N THR A 217 17.55 10.22 11.34
CA THR A 217 18.07 9.78 12.65
C THR A 217 16.99 9.86 13.71
N MET A 218 16.87 8.85 14.55
CA MET A 218 16.18 8.91 15.83
C MET A 218 17.11 9.60 16.83
N THR A 219 16.89 10.88 17.10
CA THR A 219 17.81 11.66 17.98
C THR A 219 17.59 11.34 19.44
N SER A 220 16.37 10.97 19.81
CA SER A 220 16.00 10.54 21.17
C SER A 220 14.80 9.62 21.10
N VAL A 221 14.86 8.49 21.82
CA VAL A 221 13.74 7.56 21.94
C VAL A 221 13.54 7.25 23.42
N VAL A 222 12.53 7.85 24.04
CA VAL A 222 12.35 7.82 25.51
C VAL A 222 11.07 7.11 25.90
N VAL A 223 11.14 6.35 26.98
CA VAL A 223 9.97 5.73 27.62
C VAL A 223 9.33 6.73 28.59
N LYS A 224 8.02 6.74 28.58
CA LYS A 224 7.19 7.50 29.52
C LYS A 224 6.20 6.56 30.18
N GLU A 225 5.92 6.78 31.47
CA GLU A 225 4.84 6.10 32.17
C GLU A 225 3.54 6.89 31.99
N GLY A 226 2.43 6.18 31.76
CA GLY A 226 1.12 6.75 31.54
C GLY A 226 0.49 6.36 30.21
N VAL A 227 -0.47 7.16 29.77
CA VAL A 227 -1.17 6.96 28.48
C VAL A 227 -0.53 7.82 27.41
N ALA A 228 -0.26 7.24 26.27
CA ALA A 228 0.28 7.97 25.13
C ALA A 228 -0.63 9.16 24.71
N PRO A 229 -0.07 10.32 24.41
CA PRO A 229 -0.85 11.49 23.98
C PRO A 229 -1.69 11.18 22.74
N GLN A 230 -2.99 11.44 22.83
CA GLN A 230 -3.93 11.37 21.71
C GLN A 230 -4.16 12.82 21.25
N LYS A 231 -3.47 13.26 20.21
CA LYS A 231 -3.60 14.68 19.75
C LYS A 231 -4.81 14.93 18.86
N GLY A 232 -5.71 13.94 18.70
CA GLY A 232 -6.88 14.09 17.81
C GLY A 232 -6.50 14.13 16.32
N GLU A 233 -5.24 13.84 15.99
CA GLU A 233 -4.78 13.71 14.60
C GLU A 233 -5.37 12.44 14.00
N THR A 234 -5.81 12.54 12.76
CA THR A 234 -6.16 11.34 12.00
C THR A 234 -4.89 10.55 11.73
N MET A 235 -4.77 9.36 12.31
CA MET A 235 -3.65 8.46 12.03
C MET A 235 -3.87 7.80 10.67
N ALA A 236 -3.69 8.58 9.63
CA ALA A 236 -3.76 8.14 8.24
C ALA A 236 -2.69 8.91 7.45
N ARG A 237 -2.28 8.33 6.34
CA ARG A 237 -1.38 9.00 5.41
C ARG A 237 -1.95 10.37 5.02
N VAL A 238 -1.13 11.41 5.15
CA VAL A 238 -1.48 12.74 4.67
C VAL A 238 -1.37 12.73 3.15
N MET A 239 -2.52 12.81 2.48
CA MET A 239 -2.55 12.85 1.02
C MET A 239 -2.05 14.22 0.53
N PRO A 240 -1.25 14.25 -0.56
CA PRO A 240 -0.82 15.52 -1.15
C PRO A 240 -2.03 16.42 -1.44
N GLU A 241 -1.88 17.72 -1.19
CA GLU A 241 -2.91 18.68 -1.61
C GLU A 241 -3.03 18.65 -3.15
N LEU A 242 -4.27 18.62 -3.63
CA LEU A 242 -4.53 18.74 -5.05
C LEU A 242 -4.37 20.21 -5.44
N PRO A 243 -3.94 20.51 -6.67
CA PRO A 243 -3.96 21.85 -7.23
C PRO A 243 -5.35 22.49 -7.05
N ALA A 244 -5.37 23.78 -6.81
CA ALA A 244 -6.62 24.51 -6.58
C ALA A 244 -7.61 24.32 -7.75
N GLY A 245 -8.81 23.86 -7.42
CA GLY A 245 -9.87 23.57 -8.39
C GLY A 245 -9.87 22.14 -8.95
N GLU A 246 -8.90 21.32 -8.62
CA GLU A 246 -8.93 19.89 -8.98
C GLU A 246 -9.84 19.10 -8.03
N LEU A 247 -10.57 18.15 -8.60
CA LEU A 247 -11.46 17.27 -7.86
C LEU A 247 -10.72 16.05 -7.33
N GLU A 248 -11.13 15.54 -6.18
CA GLU A 248 -10.55 14.33 -5.61
C GLU A 248 -10.95 13.08 -6.40
N GLN A 249 -12.18 13.08 -6.92
CA GLN A 249 -12.72 11.96 -7.68
C GLN A 249 -13.80 12.40 -8.65
N VAL A 250 -14.05 11.59 -9.67
CA VAL A 250 -15.18 11.73 -10.60
C VAL A 250 -15.80 10.38 -10.87
N THR A 251 -17.12 10.36 -11.11
CA THR A 251 -17.81 9.16 -11.64
C THR A 251 -18.14 9.41 -13.10
N VAL A 252 -17.70 8.50 -13.96
CA VAL A 252 -17.95 8.57 -15.38
C VAL A 252 -18.57 7.27 -15.87
N GLN A 253 -19.26 7.36 -16.98
CA GLN A 253 -19.69 6.21 -17.77
C GLN A 253 -19.10 6.33 -19.16
N HIS A 254 -18.68 5.24 -19.81
CA HIS A 254 -18.05 5.34 -21.11
C HIS A 254 -18.46 4.25 -22.10
N ILE A 255 -18.34 4.58 -23.39
CA ILE A 255 -18.44 3.68 -24.52
C ILE A 255 -17.07 3.58 -25.15
N LEU A 256 -16.50 2.38 -25.22
CA LEU A 256 -15.27 2.11 -25.96
C LEU A 256 -15.60 1.68 -27.39
N ILE A 257 -15.05 2.37 -28.36
CA ILE A 257 -15.07 1.94 -29.76
C ILE A 257 -13.65 1.56 -30.16
N SER A 258 -13.40 0.27 -30.27
CA SER A 258 -12.08 -0.30 -30.56
C SER A 258 -12.00 -0.81 -32.02
N PHE A 259 -10.83 -1.31 -32.41
CA PHE A 259 -10.56 -1.78 -33.76
C PHE A 259 -9.74 -3.09 -33.69
N LYS A 260 -9.59 -3.74 -34.86
CA LYS A 260 -8.87 -5.00 -34.98
C LYS A 260 -7.43 -4.88 -34.39
N ASP A 261 -7.02 -5.87 -33.66
CA ASP A 261 -5.71 -6.02 -33.01
C ASP A 261 -5.43 -5.06 -31.82
N ALA A 262 -6.33 -4.10 -31.53
CA ALA A 262 -6.21 -3.24 -30.34
C ALA A 262 -6.65 -3.96 -29.06
N ILE A 263 -7.78 -4.69 -29.13
CA ILE A 263 -8.29 -5.59 -28.08
C ILE A 263 -8.89 -6.83 -28.76
N PRO A 264 -9.06 -7.95 -28.05
CA PRO A 264 -9.77 -9.12 -28.58
C PRO A 264 -11.23 -8.80 -28.90
N GLY A 265 -11.72 -9.23 -30.06
CA GLY A 265 -13.13 -9.17 -30.45
C GLY A 265 -13.43 -8.33 -31.68
N PRO A 266 -13.12 -7.02 -31.70
CA PRO A 266 -13.43 -6.18 -32.87
C PRO A 266 -12.72 -6.64 -34.15
N THR A 267 -13.46 -6.62 -35.26
CA THR A 267 -12.94 -6.99 -36.60
C THR A 267 -12.82 -5.80 -37.55
N ARG A 268 -13.37 -4.64 -37.14
CA ARG A 268 -13.37 -3.40 -37.92
C ARG A 268 -11.98 -2.78 -38.02
N SER A 269 -11.70 -2.11 -39.13
CA SER A 269 -10.48 -1.32 -39.30
C SER A 269 -10.45 -0.11 -38.34
N LYS A 270 -9.29 0.51 -38.20
CA LYS A 270 -9.11 1.72 -37.39
C LYS A 270 -9.93 2.89 -37.95
N GLU A 271 -10.05 3.02 -39.25
CA GLU A 271 -10.82 4.03 -39.96
C GLU A 271 -12.34 3.83 -39.72
N GLU A 272 -12.82 2.59 -39.81
CA GLU A 272 -14.21 2.24 -39.52
C GLU A 272 -14.56 2.49 -38.05
N ALA A 273 -13.65 2.17 -37.15
CA ALA A 273 -13.82 2.44 -35.72
C ALA A 273 -13.93 3.94 -35.44
N LYS A 274 -13.08 4.76 -36.10
CA LYS A 274 -13.15 6.22 -36.00
C LYS A 274 -14.50 6.76 -36.47
N GLN A 275 -14.97 6.34 -37.63
CA GLN A 275 -16.26 6.77 -38.20
C GLN A 275 -17.41 6.37 -37.28
N LEU A 276 -17.37 5.16 -36.70
CA LEU A 276 -18.35 4.70 -35.74
C LEU A 276 -18.32 5.54 -34.45
N ALA A 277 -17.13 5.83 -33.91
CA ALA A 277 -16.99 6.67 -32.74
C ALA A 277 -17.54 8.08 -32.96
N ASP A 278 -17.21 8.70 -34.10
CA ASP A 278 -17.75 10.01 -34.48
C ASP A 278 -19.29 9.97 -34.59
N THR A 279 -19.86 8.90 -35.17
CA THR A 279 -21.30 8.71 -35.32
C THR A 279 -21.99 8.55 -33.96
N VAL A 280 -21.47 7.67 -33.11
CA VAL A 280 -22.04 7.42 -31.76
C VAL A 280 -21.93 8.68 -30.91
N PHE A 281 -20.81 9.39 -30.97
CA PHE A 281 -20.63 10.66 -30.25
C PHE A 281 -21.64 11.72 -30.67
N ALA A 282 -21.87 11.88 -31.99
CA ALA A 282 -22.89 12.80 -32.50
C ALA A 282 -24.31 12.44 -32.02
N ARG A 283 -24.66 11.14 -31.96
CA ARG A 283 -25.94 10.67 -31.42
C ARG A 283 -26.11 11.01 -29.94
N VAL A 284 -25.02 10.82 -29.14
CA VAL A 284 -25.01 11.22 -27.71
C VAL A 284 -25.23 12.73 -27.58
N GLN A 285 -24.53 13.54 -28.40
CA GLN A 285 -24.68 15.00 -28.39
C GLN A 285 -26.07 15.46 -28.81
N ALA A 286 -26.75 14.68 -29.66
CA ALA A 286 -28.13 14.91 -30.03
C ALA A 286 -29.17 14.54 -28.94
N GLY A 287 -28.72 14.05 -27.79
CA GLY A 287 -29.53 13.70 -26.64
C GLY A 287 -30.07 12.28 -26.64
N GLU A 288 -29.55 11.40 -27.45
CA GLU A 288 -29.90 9.98 -27.44
C GLU A 288 -29.46 9.32 -26.13
N ASN A 289 -30.18 8.29 -25.69
CA ASN A 289 -29.95 7.65 -24.42
C ASN A 289 -28.55 6.98 -24.35
N PHE A 290 -27.70 7.46 -23.46
CA PHE A 290 -26.32 7.00 -23.33
C PHE A 290 -26.23 5.51 -22.98
N ASP A 291 -27.06 5.00 -22.06
CA ASP A 291 -27.08 3.59 -21.67
C ASP A 291 -27.46 2.67 -22.83
N ALA A 292 -28.42 3.10 -23.66
CA ALA A 292 -28.81 2.34 -24.84
C ALA A 292 -27.67 2.25 -25.85
N LEU A 293 -27.02 3.38 -26.14
CA LEU A 293 -25.87 3.45 -27.05
C LEU A 293 -24.66 2.65 -26.49
N LEU A 294 -24.44 2.72 -25.19
CA LEU A 294 -23.38 1.95 -24.54
C LEU A 294 -23.60 0.45 -24.73
N ARG A 295 -24.81 -0.05 -24.47
CA ARG A 295 -25.13 -1.48 -24.63
C ARG A 295 -25.08 -1.95 -26.09
N GLU A 296 -25.32 -1.05 -27.03
CA GLU A 296 -25.30 -1.37 -28.46
C GLU A 296 -23.89 -1.35 -29.06
N TYR A 297 -23.03 -0.43 -28.62
CA TYR A 297 -21.78 -0.13 -29.33
C TYR A 297 -20.48 -0.40 -28.55
N THR A 298 -20.53 -0.52 -27.22
CA THR A 298 -19.26 -0.65 -26.49
C THR A 298 -18.54 -1.96 -26.78
N ASP A 299 -17.25 -1.87 -27.03
CA ASP A 299 -16.34 -3.01 -27.12
C ASP A 299 -15.69 -3.34 -25.75
N ASP A 300 -16.02 -2.57 -24.70
CA ASP A 300 -15.56 -2.87 -23.34
C ASP A 300 -16.32 -4.06 -22.77
N ASN A 301 -15.64 -4.81 -21.88
CA ASN A 301 -16.24 -5.97 -21.23
C ASN A 301 -17.35 -5.53 -20.25
N MET A 302 -18.58 -5.90 -20.56
CA MET A 302 -19.69 -5.76 -19.64
C MET A 302 -19.86 -7.05 -18.81
N ARG A 303 -20.04 -6.90 -17.50
CA ARG A 303 -20.35 -8.04 -16.63
C ARG A 303 -21.81 -8.43 -16.82
N PRO A 304 -22.16 -9.73 -16.93
CA PRO A 304 -23.56 -10.17 -16.91
C PRO A 304 -24.25 -9.68 -15.64
N GLY A 305 -25.40 -9.02 -15.79
CA GLY A 305 -26.17 -8.48 -14.66
C GLY A 305 -25.73 -7.11 -14.16
N ASP A 306 -24.73 -6.48 -14.79
CA ASP A 306 -24.30 -5.12 -14.45
C ASP A 306 -25.43 -4.12 -14.67
N THR A 307 -25.85 -3.44 -13.59
CA THR A 307 -26.94 -2.44 -13.63
C THR A 307 -26.45 -1.10 -14.16
N ARG A 308 -25.12 -0.83 -14.09
CA ARG A 308 -24.47 0.39 -14.57
C ARG A 308 -23.22 0.07 -15.40
N PRO A 309 -23.37 -0.58 -16.57
CA PRO A 309 -22.25 -0.97 -17.37
C PRO A 309 -21.40 0.24 -17.79
N GLY A 310 -20.09 0.03 -17.90
CA GLY A 310 -19.16 1.08 -18.29
C GLY A 310 -18.99 2.23 -17.29
N THR A 311 -19.45 2.06 -16.04
CA THR A 311 -19.33 3.08 -14.98
C THR A 311 -18.02 2.90 -14.21
N TYR A 312 -17.29 4.00 -14.03
CA TYR A 312 -16.02 4.06 -13.30
C TYR A 312 -16.04 5.18 -12.28
N LEU A 313 -15.72 4.87 -11.03
CA LEU A 313 -15.32 5.85 -10.03
C LEU A 313 -13.80 6.04 -10.15
N ILE A 314 -13.37 7.23 -10.57
CA ILE A 314 -11.97 7.54 -10.83
C ILE A 314 -11.46 8.45 -9.72
N LEU A 315 -10.44 7.99 -9.00
CA LEU A 315 -9.72 8.78 -8.01
C LEU A 315 -8.59 9.56 -8.69
N ASN A 316 -8.43 10.83 -8.35
CA ASN A 316 -7.36 11.67 -8.90
C ASN A 316 -5.97 11.22 -8.42
N HIS A 317 -4.92 11.79 -8.98
CA HIS A 317 -3.53 11.46 -8.66
C HIS A 317 -3.26 11.46 -7.16
N GLY A 318 -2.64 10.39 -6.67
CA GLY A 318 -2.32 10.22 -5.26
C GLY A 318 -3.52 9.93 -4.34
N ARG A 319 -4.75 9.89 -4.83
CA ARG A 319 -5.93 9.46 -4.05
C ARG A 319 -6.09 7.96 -4.09
N ARG A 320 -6.59 7.39 -2.98
CA ARG A 320 -6.83 5.94 -2.84
C ARG A 320 -8.14 5.68 -2.11
N ASP A 321 -8.79 4.61 -2.48
CA ASP A 321 -9.91 4.02 -1.71
C ASP A 321 -9.39 2.80 -0.95
N ILE A 322 -8.86 3.05 0.24
CA ILE A 322 -8.28 2.01 1.11
C ILE A 322 -9.31 0.93 1.45
N ALA A 323 -10.58 1.30 1.62
CA ALA A 323 -11.64 0.34 1.94
C ALA A 323 -11.88 -0.64 0.77
N SER A 324 -11.96 -0.13 -0.46
CA SER A 324 -12.07 -0.96 -1.67
C SER A 324 -10.81 -1.79 -1.91
N ASP A 325 -9.62 -1.21 -1.75
CA ASP A 325 -8.35 -1.94 -1.86
C ASP A 325 -8.27 -3.08 -0.83
N ARG A 326 -8.69 -2.83 0.43
CA ARG A 326 -8.72 -3.85 1.49
C ARG A 326 -9.72 -4.94 1.19
N LEU A 327 -10.93 -4.60 0.76
CA LEU A 327 -11.93 -5.59 0.35
C LEU A 327 -11.38 -6.53 -0.72
N MET A 328 -10.76 -5.97 -1.77
CA MET A 328 -10.18 -6.79 -2.85
C MET A 328 -9.04 -7.67 -2.37
N PHE A 329 -8.20 -7.15 -1.48
CA PHE A 329 -7.13 -7.93 -0.86
C PHE A 329 -7.71 -9.13 -0.09
N ASP A 330 -8.70 -8.90 0.77
CA ASP A 330 -9.32 -9.94 1.59
C ASP A 330 -10.05 -11.00 0.74
N LEU A 331 -10.75 -10.58 -0.33
CA LEU A 331 -11.40 -11.50 -1.27
C LEU A 331 -10.37 -12.35 -2.02
N ASN A 332 -9.27 -11.75 -2.49
CA ASN A 332 -8.19 -12.48 -3.16
C ASN A 332 -7.49 -13.46 -2.21
N LYS A 333 -7.27 -13.07 -0.95
CA LYS A 333 -6.72 -13.95 0.08
C LYS A 333 -7.63 -15.17 0.31
N GLN A 334 -8.95 -14.95 0.45
CA GLN A 334 -9.92 -16.03 0.58
C GLN A 334 -9.88 -16.99 -0.62
N ILE A 335 -9.75 -16.47 -1.86
CA ILE A 335 -9.59 -17.30 -3.07
C ILE A 335 -8.31 -18.14 -3.00
N GLN A 336 -7.18 -17.54 -2.64
CA GLN A 336 -5.89 -18.23 -2.54
C GLN A 336 -5.89 -19.30 -1.44
N ASP A 337 -6.45 -19.02 -0.29
CA ASP A 337 -6.51 -19.97 0.82
C ASP A 337 -7.43 -21.14 0.47
N TYR A 338 -8.57 -20.89 -0.17
CA TYR A 338 -9.44 -21.94 -0.68
C TYR A 338 -8.77 -22.80 -1.78
N GLN A 339 -7.98 -22.20 -2.65
CA GLN A 339 -7.17 -22.96 -3.62
C GLN A 339 -6.17 -23.90 -2.94
N LYS A 340 -5.49 -23.46 -1.88
CA LYS A 340 -4.57 -24.29 -1.09
C LYS A 340 -5.31 -25.44 -0.42
N GLU A 341 -6.49 -25.18 0.14
CA GLU A 341 -7.34 -26.20 0.76
C GLU A 341 -7.73 -27.28 -0.26
N LEU A 342 -8.26 -26.90 -1.42
CA LEU A 342 -8.61 -27.83 -2.50
C LEU A 342 -7.39 -28.63 -2.98
N GLN A 343 -6.22 -27.99 -3.07
CA GLN A 343 -4.99 -28.67 -3.45
C GLN A 343 -4.56 -29.72 -2.41
N ALA A 344 -4.70 -29.40 -1.12
CA ALA A 344 -4.41 -30.35 -0.04
C ALA A 344 -5.39 -31.54 -0.05
N GLU A 345 -6.68 -31.31 -0.30
CA GLU A 345 -7.68 -32.36 -0.44
C GLU A 345 -7.43 -33.29 -1.65
N MET A 346 -7.02 -32.71 -2.78
CA MET A 346 -6.60 -33.49 -3.96
C MET A 346 -5.37 -34.34 -3.66
N GLN A 347 -4.35 -33.77 -2.99
CA GLN A 347 -3.14 -34.54 -2.60
C GLN A 347 -3.47 -35.65 -1.62
N ALA A 348 -4.42 -35.44 -0.72
CA ALA A 348 -4.92 -36.48 0.19
C ALA A 348 -5.85 -37.50 -0.49
N GLN A 349 -6.07 -37.41 -1.80
CA GLN A 349 -6.98 -38.24 -2.59
C GLN A 349 -8.45 -38.24 -2.09
N LYS A 350 -8.84 -37.16 -1.39
CA LYS A 350 -10.21 -36.97 -0.89
C LYS A 350 -11.13 -36.32 -1.94
N MET A 351 -10.55 -35.73 -2.99
CA MET A 351 -11.27 -35.01 -4.03
C MET A 351 -10.64 -35.24 -5.40
N THR A 352 -11.46 -35.32 -6.45
CA THR A 352 -11.00 -35.37 -7.83
C THR A 352 -10.69 -33.98 -8.35
N MET A 353 -9.86 -33.87 -9.39
CA MET A 353 -9.56 -32.57 -10.03
C MET A 353 -10.81 -31.92 -10.62
N GLU A 354 -11.75 -32.69 -11.13
CA GLU A 354 -13.01 -32.17 -11.68
C GLU A 354 -13.90 -31.56 -10.56
N ALA A 355 -14.04 -32.26 -9.43
CA ALA A 355 -14.75 -31.79 -8.26
C ALA A 355 -14.09 -30.51 -7.67
N ALA A 356 -12.77 -30.46 -7.61
CA ALA A 356 -12.03 -29.28 -7.15
C ALA A 356 -12.26 -28.06 -8.06
N ARG A 357 -12.26 -28.25 -9.37
CA ARG A 357 -12.55 -27.17 -10.33
C ARG A 357 -13.98 -26.64 -10.19
N ALA A 358 -14.95 -27.56 -10.01
CA ALA A 358 -16.35 -27.16 -9.80
C ALA A 358 -16.51 -26.37 -8.49
N ALA A 359 -15.95 -26.86 -7.38
CA ALA A 359 -15.97 -26.20 -6.08
C ALA A 359 -15.30 -24.82 -6.15
N PHE A 360 -14.15 -24.71 -6.82
CA PHE A 360 -13.45 -23.44 -7.01
C PHE A 360 -14.30 -22.42 -7.80
N SER A 361 -14.96 -22.87 -8.88
CA SER A 361 -15.84 -21.98 -9.66
C SER A 361 -16.97 -21.42 -8.80
N VAL A 362 -17.64 -22.25 -8.01
CA VAL A 362 -18.73 -21.82 -7.11
C VAL A 362 -18.21 -20.80 -6.10
N LYS A 363 -17.06 -21.07 -5.45
CA LYS A 363 -16.46 -20.16 -4.47
C LYS A 363 -16.04 -18.82 -5.09
N ARG A 364 -15.44 -18.88 -6.26
CA ARG A 364 -15.06 -17.66 -7.02
C ARG A 364 -16.29 -16.80 -7.33
N ASP A 365 -17.37 -17.42 -7.80
CA ASP A 365 -18.58 -16.72 -8.19
C ASP A 365 -19.30 -16.13 -6.95
N GLU A 366 -19.31 -16.85 -5.81
CA GLU A 366 -19.77 -16.31 -4.52
C GLU A 366 -18.98 -15.05 -4.11
N LEU A 367 -17.64 -15.11 -4.18
CA LEU A 367 -16.79 -13.99 -3.78
C LEU A 367 -16.88 -12.84 -4.79
N ALA A 368 -17.02 -13.12 -6.08
CA ALA A 368 -17.26 -12.10 -7.10
C ALA A 368 -18.55 -11.29 -6.84
N GLY A 369 -19.58 -11.94 -6.30
CA GLY A 369 -20.83 -11.27 -5.90
C GLY A 369 -20.67 -10.28 -4.73
N LYS A 370 -19.55 -10.33 -3.99
CA LYS A 370 -19.25 -9.38 -2.91
C LYS A 370 -18.51 -8.12 -3.39
N ILE A 371 -18.06 -8.12 -4.66
CA ILE A 371 -17.37 -6.96 -5.25
C ILE A 371 -18.43 -5.91 -5.60
N PRO A 372 -18.31 -4.66 -5.14
CA PRO A 372 -19.21 -3.59 -5.53
C PRO A 372 -19.26 -3.41 -7.06
N GLU A 373 -20.41 -3.05 -7.60
CA GLU A 373 -20.58 -2.78 -9.03
C GLU A 373 -19.62 -1.70 -9.53
N THR A 374 -19.40 -0.68 -8.71
CA THR A 374 -18.47 0.41 -9.03
C THR A 374 -17.35 0.44 -7.99
N MET A 375 -16.18 0.01 -8.40
CA MET A 375 -14.97 0.13 -7.60
C MET A 375 -14.18 1.36 -8.00
N ALA A 376 -13.56 2.00 -7.01
CA ALA A 376 -12.65 3.10 -7.26
C ALA A 376 -11.41 2.63 -8.03
N THR A 377 -11.09 3.33 -9.10
CA THR A 377 -9.89 3.11 -9.93
C THR A 377 -9.03 4.36 -9.89
N GLN A 378 -7.74 4.21 -9.63
CA GLN A 378 -6.81 5.33 -9.66
C GLN A 378 -6.62 5.84 -11.09
N ARG A 379 -6.62 7.17 -11.29
CA ARG A 379 -6.40 7.82 -12.58
C ARG A 379 -5.11 7.33 -13.25
N ASP A 380 -4.06 7.08 -12.47
CA ASP A 380 -2.76 6.60 -12.94
C ASP A 380 -2.79 5.19 -13.53
N ARG A 381 -3.83 4.41 -13.22
CA ARG A 381 -4.04 3.05 -13.77
C ARG A 381 -4.87 3.03 -15.05
N LEU A 382 -5.44 4.16 -15.42
CA LEU A 382 -6.24 4.31 -16.63
C LEU A 382 -5.38 4.84 -17.78
N VAL A 383 -5.87 4.66 -19.00
CA VAL A 383 -5.25 5.34 -20.15
C VAL A 383 -5.37 6.86 -19.96
N PRO A 384 -4.26 7.63 -20.11
CA PRO A 384 -4.24 9.05 -19.75
C PRO A 384 -5.38 9.86 -20.35
N ALA A 385 -5.66 9.70 -21.66
CA ALA A 385 -6.71 10.45 -22.34
C ALA A 385 -8.12 10.20 -21.76
N PHE A 386 -8.39 8.99 -21.25
CA PHE A 386 -9.66 8.68 -20.61
C PHE A 386 -9.80 9.42 -19.28
N GLY A 387 -8.78 9.36 -18.43
CA GLY A 387 -8.77 10.08 -17.16
C GLY A 387 -8.85 11.60 -17.35
N ASP A 388 -8.04 12.15 -18.26
CA ASP A 388 -7.98 13.59 -18.52
C ASP A 388 -9.32 14.16 -19.00
N VAL A 389 -9.96 13.49 -19.94
CA VAL A 389 -11.31 13.88 -20.40
C VAL A 389 -12.33 13.76 -19.27
N GLY A 390 -12.33 12.64 -18.52
CA GLY A 390 -13.26 12.45 -17.40
C GLY A 390 -13.21 13.57 -16.36
N PHE A 391 -12.02 14.03 -16.00
CA PHE A 391 -11.82 15.12 -15.03
C PHE A 391 -12.10 16.52 -15.62
N SER A 392 -12.01 16.71 -16.94
CA SER A 392 -12.28 18.01 -17.59
C SER A 392 -13.76 18.33 -17.77
N LEU A 393 -14.62 17.32 -17.79
CA LEU A 393 -16.06 17.47 -18.05
C LEU A 393 -16.80 18.05 -16.84
N GLN A 394 -17.89 18.77 -17.11
CA GLN A 394 -18.89 19.11 -16.09
C GLN A 394 -19.88 17.94 -15.89
N VAL A 395 -20.58 17.93 -14.75
CA VAL A 395 -21.60 16.89 -14.49
C VAL A 395 -22.67 16.90 -15.58
N GLY A 396 -22.92 15.75 -16.19
CA GLY A 396 -23.83 15.55 -17.30
C GLY A 396 -23.22 15.80 -18.68
N GLU A 397 -22.05 16.41 -18.76
CA GLU A 397 -21.34 16.66 -20.03
C GLU A 397 -20.75 15.37 -20.61
N VAL A 398 -20.61 15.36 -21.94
CA VAL A 398 -20.02 14.25 -22.70
C VAL A 398 -18.83 14.73 -23.50
N GLY A 399 -17.73 13.99 -23.41
CA GLY A 399 -16.51 14.23 -24.12
C GLY A 399 -16.02 13.02 -24.92
N LEU A 400 -15.11 13.26 -25.84
CA LEU A 400 -14.46 12.22 -26.64
C LEU A 400 -12.96 12.22 -26.37
N ALA A 401 -12.43 11.10 -25.88
CA ALA A 401 -11.01 10.83 -25.86
C ALA A 401 -10.64 10.05 -27.14
N PRO A 402 -9.92 10.69 -28.09
CA PRO A 402 -9.59 10.06 -29.35
C PRO A 402 -8.50 9.01 -29.18
N HIS A 403 -8.47 8.03 -30.10
CA HIS A 403 -7.37 7.08 -30.18
C HIS A 403 -6.03 7.80 -30.37
N GLN A 404 -5.05 7.43 -29.56
CA GLN A 404 -3.63 7.83 -29.64
C GLN A 404 -2.76 6.68 -29.15
N GLU A 405 -1.68 6.35 -29.84
CA GLU A 405 -0.84 5.18 -29.55
C GLU A 405 -0.32 5.11 -28.10
N LYS A 406 -0.01 6.27 -27.49
CA LYS A 406 0.54 6.33 -26.12
C LYS A 406 -0.50 6.62 -25.04
N SER A 407 -1.52 7.43 -25.33
CA SER A 407 -2.46 7.93 -24.32
C SER A 407 -3.86 7.31 -24.40
N SER A 408 -4.20 6.63 -25.49
CA SER A 408 -5.46 5.93 -25.70
C SER A 408 -5.30 4.81 -26.74
N PRO A 409 -4.49 3.77 -26.46
CA PRO A 409 -4.11 2.76 -27.45
C PRO A 409 -5.28 1.84 -27.85
N PHE A 410 -6.29 1.69 -26.99
CA PHE A 410 -7.38 0.73 -27.14
C PHE A 410 -8.50 1.17 -28.08
N GLY A 411 -8.58 2.48 -28.43
CA GLY A 411 -9.64 3.01 -29.30
C GLY A 411 -10.08 4.42 -28.91
N TRP A 412 -11.33 4.73 -29.23
CA TRP A 412 -12.01 5.99 -28.91
C TRP A 412 -12.91 5.77 -27.69
N HIS A 413 -12.81 6.65 -26.70
CA HIS A 413 -13.67 6.59 -25.50
C HIS A 413 -14.64 7.78 -25.55
N ILE A 414 -15.93 7.49 -25.61
CA ILE A 414 -17.01 8.48 -25.44
C ILE A 414 -17.37 8.45 -23.96
N ILE A 415 -17.13 9.55 -23.25
CA ILE A 415 -17.17 9.61 -21.80
C ILE A 415 -18.25 10.58 -21.37
N LYS A 416 -19.13 10.13 -20.49
CA LYS A 416 -20.13 10.96 -19.82
C LYS A 416 -19.82 11.10 -18.36
N ARG A 417 -19.74 12.32 -17.84
CA ARG A 417 -19.57 12.55 -16.41
C ARG A 417 -20.91 12.45 -15.69
N LEU A 418 -20.95 11.67 -14.61
CA LEU A 418 -22.16 11.41 -13.81
C LEU A 418 -22.21 12.26 -12.53
N ASN A 419 -21.04 12.52 -11.87
CA ASN A 419 -20.94 13.38 -10.70
C ASN A 419 -19.58 14.07 -10.62
#